data_0036a5a6cb997fce4d6c0e9c53937a59
#
_entry.id   0036a5a6cb997fce4d6c0e9c53937a59
#
_cell.length_a   1.000
_cell.length_b   1.000
_cell.length_c   1.000
_cell.angle_alpha   90.00
_cell.angle_beta   90.00
_cell.angle_gamma   90.00
#
_symmetry.space_group_name_H-M   'P 1'
#
loop_
_entity.id
_entity.type
_entity.pdbx_description
1 polymer ?
#
loop_
_entity_poly.entity_id
_entity_poly.type
_entity_poly.pdbx_seq_one_letter_code
_entity_poly.pdbx_strand_id
1 'polypeptide(L)'
;MSAVPQPNFDPLASNRPQLVDVQQAANMSNRMEHILQAMPSGVVIINGDGIVTDANPVATELLGGPLEGLRWFKVINQAFSPKDDDGHEVSLRNGRRVKLAITPLTPEPGQLIVLTDLTETRLLQKNLSHLQRLSALGKMVATLAHQVRTPLSAALLYASNLASPKISDSARQRFQGKLVDRLNELEHQVNDMLLMAKGRQQELDVVVNIEDVIDSVLNNCQPIAAQKSCQLDFINHATQCIRANDSALSSAINNLVVNSIEAGATKIVIKTYDTATALHIDVIDNGKGLDSDMQQQVLEPFFTTKAQGTGLGLAVVQSVVNNHGGMMQFSCHVGKGCTAALKFPLAKSQVITDTVVGA
;
A
#
# COMPACT_ATOMS: atom_id res chain seq x y z
N MET A 1 -69.69 -35.05 -67.05
CA MET A 1 -68.59 -35.81 -66.46
C MET A 1 -67.41 -34.87 -66.37
N SER A 2 -67.20 -34.38 -65.20
CA SER A 2 -66.17 -33.34 -64.89
C SER A 2 -64.97 -34.03 -64.24
N ALA A 3 -63.80 -33.91 -64.83
CA ALA A 3 -62.57 -34.52 -64.33
C ALA A 3 -61.92 -33.58 -63.26
N VAL A 4 -61.68 -34.15 -62.08
CA VAL A 4 -60.98 -33.51 -60.97
C VAL A 4 -59.48 -33.66 -61.22
N PRO A 5 -58.66 -32.58 -61.14
CA PRO A 5 -57.18 -32.68 -61.22
C PRO A 5 -56.58 -33.18 -59.90
N GLN A 6 -55.68 -34.14 -59.98
CA GLN A 6 -54.92 -34.65 -58.86
C GLN A 6 -53.73 -33.68 -58.50
N PRO A 7 -53.35 -33.51 -57.23
CA PRO A 7 -52.25 -32.70 -56.85
C PRO A 7 -50.92 -33.40 -57.14
N ASN A 8 -50.02 -32.71 -57.86
CA ASN A 8 -48.63 -33.11 -58.07
C ASN A 8 -47.86 -33.05 -56.73
N PHE A 9 -47.45 -34.17 -56.21
CA PHE A 9 -46.49 -34.27 -55.11
C PHE A 9 -45.10 -34.15 -55.69
N ASP A 10 -44.42 -33.05 -55.35
CA ASP A 10 -43.04 -32.85 -55.66
C ASP A 10 -42.14 -33.39 -54.50
N PRO A 11 -41.41 -34.51 -54.68
CA PRO A 11 -40.65 -35.16 -53.60
C PRO A 11 -39.35 -34.44 -53.24
N LEU A 12 -39.08 -33.28 -53.83
CA LEU A 12 -37.81 -32.54 -53.60
C LEU A 12 -37.97 -31.32 -52.65
N ALA A 13 -39.15 -31.06 -52.09
CA ALA A 13 -39.44 -29.94 -51.24
C ALA A 13 -39.04 -30.12 -49.75
N SER A 14 -38.69 -31.37 -49.29
CA SER A 14 -38.49 -31.67 -47.86
C SER A 14 -37.05 -31.52 -47.36
N ASN A 15 -36.08 -31.16 -48.22
CA ASN A 15 -34.66 -31.12 -47.81
C ASN A 15 -34.03 -29.70 -47.72
N ARG A 16 -34.78 -28.60 -47.87
CA ARG A 16 -34.24 -27.24 -47.80
C ARG A 16 -34.07 -26.64 -46.40
N PRO A 17 -34.82 -27.02 -45.33
CA PRO A 17 -34.62 -26.40 -44.02
C PRO A 17 -33.29 -26.75 -43.35
N GLN A 18 -32.75 -27.94 -43.53
CA GLN A 18 -31.48 -28.38 -42.87
C GLN A 18 -30.23 -27.68 -43.39
N LEU A 19 -30.15 -27.26 -44.63
CA LEU A 19 -28.99 -26.56 -45.20
C LEU A 19 -28.89 -25.08 -44.73
N VAL A 20 -30.05 -24.45 -44.50
CA VAL A 20 -30.10 -23.06 -44.03
C VAL A 20 -29.67 -22.98 -42.54
N ASP A 21 -30.09 -23.94 -41.71
CA ASP A 21 -29.71 -23.99 -40.30
C ASP A 21 -28.21 -24.26 -40.08
N VAL A 22 -27.60 -25.15 -40.86
CA VAL A 22 -26.17 -25.44 -40.83
C VAL A 22 -25.34 -24.22 -41.24
N GLN A 23 -25.79 -23.49 -42.27
CA GLN A 23 -25.10 -22.29 -42.75
C GLN A 23 -25.21 -21.12 -41.76
N GLN A 24 -26.36 -20.98 -41.10
CA GLN A 24 -26.55 -20.00 -40.01
C GLN A 24 -25.72 -20.34 -38.78
N ALA A 25 -25.65 -21.59 -38.39
CA ALA A 25 -24.81 -22.04 -37.27
C ALA A 25 -23.33 -21.83 -37.56
N ALA A 26 -22.83 -22.12 -38.76
CA ALA A 26 -21.46 -21.87 -39.18
C ALA A 26 -21.12 -20.38 -39.21
N ASN A 27 -22.04 -19.53 -39.71
CA ASN A 27 -21.84 -18.07 -39.70
C ASN A 27 -21.82 -17.50 -38.28
N MET A 28 -22.60 -18.06 -37.37
CA MET A 28 -22.65 -17.64 -35.97
C MET A 28 -21.39 -18.07 -35.22
N SER A 29 -20.88 -19.28 -35.50
CA SER A 29 -19.59 -19.74 -34.94
C SER A 29 -18.42 -18.88 -35.42
N ASN A 30 -18.31 -18.59 -36.71
CA ASN A 30 -17.26 -17.72 -37.27
C ASN A 30 -17.34 -16.30 -36.68
N ARG A 31 -18.55 -15.77 -36.49
CA ARG A 31 -18.74 -14.45 -35.89
C ARG A 31 -18.31 -14.42 -34.42
N MET A 32 -18.61 -15.47 -33.68
CA MET A 32 -18.16 -15.60 -32.27
C MET A 32 -16.66 -15.66 -32.18
N GLU A 33 -16.00 -16.43 -33.03
CA GLU A 33 -14.56 -16.54 -33.12
C GLU A 33 -13.90 -15.19 -33.45
N HIS A 34 -14.43 -14.43 -34.42
CA HIS A 34 -13.94 -13.10 -34.75
C HIS A 34 -14.10 -12.13 -33.57
N ILE A 35 -15.20 -12.23 -32.80
CA ILE A 35 -15.41 -11.39 -31.60
C ILE A 35 -14.37 -11.72 -30.55
N LEU A 36 -14.14 -12.99 -30.26
CA LEU A 36 -13.12 -13.44 -29.30
C LEU A 36 -11.72 -12.97 -29.69
N GLN A 37 -11.36 -13.07 -30.96
CA GLN A 37 -10.06 -12.61 -31.48
C GLN A 37 -9.88 -11.10 -31.40
N ALA A 38 -10.96 -10.32 -31.57
CA ALA A 38 -10.93 -8.85 -31.56
C ALA A 38 -10.99 -8.27 -30.12
N MET A 39 -11.21 -9.08 -29.10
CA MET A 39 -11.31 -8.59 -27.71
C MET A 39 -9.95 -8.07 -27.21
N PRO A 40 -9.92 -6.86 -26.58
CA PRO A 40 -8.68 -6.28 -26.04
C PRO A 40 -8.22 -6.94 -24.74
N SER A 41 -9.05 -7.80 -24.15
CA SER A 41 -8.72 -8.58 -22.96
C SER A 41 -8.36 -10.00 -23.34
N GLY A 42 -7.47 -10.64 -22.57
CA GLY A 42 -7.20 -12.04 -22.71
C GLY A 42 -8.44 -12.86 -22.34
N VAL A 43 -8.86 -13.78 -23.20
CA VAL A 43 -10.00 -14.66 -22.98
C VAL A 43 -9.53 -16.09 -23.08
N VAL A 44 -9.87 -16.89 -22.06
CA VAL A 44 -9.59 -18.32 -22.00
C VAL A 44 -10.88 -19.07 -21.65
N ILE A 45 -11.21 -20.09 -22.39
CA ILE A 45 -12.32 -20.99 -22.13
C ILE A 45 -11.77 -22.32 -21.67
N ILE A 46 -12.28 -22.82 -20.55
CA ILE A 46 -11.95 -24.14 -20.03
C ILE A 46 -13.19 -25.02 -19.92
N ASN A 47 -13.04 -26.30 -20.24
CA ASN A 47 -14.12 -27.28 -20.10
C ASN A 47 -14.29 -27.76 -18.65
N GLY A 48 -15.25 -28.68 -18.40
CA GLY A 48 -15.51 -29.26 -17.09
C GLY A 48 -14.33 -30.03 -16.47
N ASP A 49 -13.37 -30.48 -17.28
CA ASP A 49 -12.15 -31.16 -16.84
C ASP A 49 -11.00 -30.22 -16.52
N GLY A 50 -11.20 -28.90 -16.66
CA GLY A 50 -10.20 -27.87 -16.46
C GLY A 50 -9.15 -27.79 -17.57
N ILE A 51 -9.47 -28.25 -18.79
CA ILE A 51 -8.61 -28.18 -19.98
C ILE A 51 -9.03 -26.97 -20.79
N VAL A 52 -8.07 -26.17 -21.25
CA VAL A 52 -8.28 -25.03 -22.13
C VAL A 52 -8.76 -25.52 -23.49
N THR A 53 -9.97 -25.10 -23.88
CA THR A 53 -10.56 -25.39 -25.19
C THR A 53 -10.27 -24.28 -26.20
N ASP A 54 -10.30 -23.04 -25.74
CA ASP A 54 -10.13 -21.86 -26.60
C ASP A 54 -9.35 -20.78 -25.85
N ALA A 55 -8.53 -20.05 -26.59
CA ALA A 55 -7.80 -18.90 -26.11
C ALA A 55 -7.59 -17.87 -27.22
N ASN A 56 -7.87 -16.60 -26.91
CA ASN A 56 -7.62 -15.56 -27.89
C ASN A 56 -6.13 -15.13 -27.92
N PRO A 57 -5.69 -14.40 -28.96
CA PRO A 57 -4.30 -13.98 -29.09
C PRO A 57 -3.76 -13.19 -27.89
N VAL A 58 -4.60 -12.35 -27.27
CA VAL A 58 -4.23 -11.56 -26.09
C VAL A 58 -3.95 -12.45 -24.90
N ALA A 59 -4.76 -13.49 -24.65
CA ALA A 59 -4.50 -14.45 -23.58
C ALA A 59 -3.19 -15.21 -23.81
N THR A 60 -2.94 -15.63 -25.06
CA THR A 60 -1.69 -16.31 -25.45
C THR A 60 -0.46 -15.44 -25.23
N GLU A 61 -0.54 -14.15 -25.57
CA GLU A 61 0.54 -13.19 -25.33
C GLU A 61 0.76 -12.95 -23.82
N LEU A 62 -0.30 -12.74 -23.06
CA LEU A 62 -0.22 -12.48 -21.63
C LEU A 62 0.37 -13.67 -20.85
N LEU A 63 -0.06 -14.89 -21.16
CA LEU A 63 0.30 -16.10 -20.43
C LEU A 63 1.52 -16.83 -21.00
N GLY A 64 2.03 -16.41 -22.15
CA GLY A 64 3.36 -16.82 -22.65
C GLY A 64 3.40 -18.12 -23.44
N GLY A 65 2.42 -18.41 -24.32
CA GLY A 65 2.48 -19.52 -25.26
C GLY A 65 1.12 -20.09 -25.68
N PRO A 66 1.08 -21.11 -26.51
CA PRO A 66 -0.15 -21.79 -26.89
C PRO A 66 -0.77 -22.46 -25.68
N LEU A 67 -2.05 -22.16 -25.42
CA LEU A 67 -2.77 -22.58 -24.21
C LEU A 67 -3.71 -23.76 -24.44
N GLU A 68 -4.18 -23.93 -25.67
CA GLU A 68 -5.17 -24.95 -26.05
C GLU A 68 -4.67 -26.37 -25.75
N GLY A 69 -5.53 -27.19 -25.17
CA GLY A 69 -5.23 -28.55 -24.75
C GLY A 69 -4.43 -28.65 -23.44
N LEU A 70 -3.99 -27.54 -22.85
CA LEU A 70 -3.30 -27.56 -21.57
C LEU A 70 -4.31 -27.58 -20.41
N ARG A 71 -3.93 -28.22 -19.30
CA ARG A 71 -4.68 -28.08 -18.06
C ARG A 71 -4.46 -26.68 -17.47
N TRP A 72 -5.54 -26.00 -17.10
CA TRP A 72 -5.49 -24.64 -16.54
C TRP A 72 -4.56 -24.53 -15.32
N PHE A 73 -4.55 -25.54 -14.46
CA PHE A 73 -3.62 -25.59 -13.32
C PHE A 73 -2.13 -25.51 -13.74
N LYS A 74 -1.77 -26.13 -14.87
CA LYS A 74 -0.41 -26.03 -15.41
C LYS A 74 -0.10 -24.63 -15.90
N VAL A 75 -1.06 -23.98 -16.56
CA VAL A 75 -0.94 -22.58 -17.02
C VAL A 75 -0.76 -21.65 -15.83
N ILE A 76 -1.55 -21.84 -14.76
CA ILE A 76 -1.40 -21.04 -13.52
C ILE A 76 0.03 -21.14 -13.00
N ASN A 77 0.55 -22.33 -12.81
CA ASN A 77 1.88 -22.54 -12.25
C ASN A 77 3.01 -21.99 -13.14
N GLN A 78 2.81 -21.92 -14.46
CA GLN A 78 3.81 -21.42 -15.41
C GLN A 78 3.78 -19.90 -15.60
N ALA A 79 2.59 -19.31 -15.67
CA ALA A 79 2.41 -17.90 -16.03
C ALA A 79 2.26 -16.96 -14.82
N PHE A 80 1.70 -17.43 -13.71
CA PHE A 80 1.41 -16.58 -12.57
C PHE A 80 2.52 -16.60 -11.53
N SER A 81 2.75 -15.45 -10.90
CA SER A 81 3.69 -15.25 -9.80
C SER A 81 3.05 -14.28 -8.80
N PRO A 82 2.06 -14.76 -7.99
CA PRO A 82 1.35 -13.89 -7.07
C PRO A 82 2.32 -13.20 -6.11
N LYS A 83 2.10 -11.89 -5.89
CA LYS A 83 2.86 -11.05 -4.97
C LYS A 83 1.97 -10.59 -3.83
N ASP A 84 2.57 -10.23 -2.71
CA ASP A 84 1.82 -9.78 -1.53
C ASP A 84 1.05 -8.47 -1.75
N ASP A 85 1.43 -7.68 -2.74
CA ASP A 85 0.80 -6.41 -3.10
C ASP A 85 -0.23 -6.51 -4.24
N ASP A 86 -0.59 -7.71 -4.68
CA ASP A 86 -1.51 -7.91 -5.81
C ASP A 86 -2.97 -7.53 -5.46
N GLY A 87 -3.40 -7.70 -4.20
CA GLY A 87 -4.77 -7.39 -3.80
C GLY A 87 -5.82 -8.20 -4.56
N HIS A 88 -6.59 -7.54 -5.45
CA HIS A 88 -7.58 -8.17 -6.34
C HIS A 88 -7.04 -8.45 -7.76
N GLU A 89 -5.76 -8.26 -7.96
CA GLU A 89 -5.05 -8.51 -9.20
C GLU A 89 -4.07 -9.68 -9.00
N VAL A 90 -3.44 -10.12 -10.06
CA VAL A 90 -2.39 -11.16 -9.96
C VAL A 90 -1.22 -10.75 -10.84
N SER A 91 -0.01 -10.86 -10.28
CA SER A 91 1.22 -10.65 -11.04
C SER A 91 1.54 -11.87 -11.90
N LEU A 92 1.98 -11.62 -13.13
CA LEU A 92 2.51 -12.63 -14.03
C LEU A 92 4.05 -12.68 -13.93
N ARG A 93 4.65 -13.82 -14.28
CA ARG A 93 6.11 -13.99 -14.29
C ARG A 93 6.84 -13.07 -15.27
N ASN A 94 6.16 -12.63 -16.33
CA ASN A 94 6.69 -11.62 -17.28
C ASN A 94 6.64 -10.18 -16.75
N GLY A 95 6.23 -9.97 -15.50
CA GLY A 95 6.14 -8.67 -14.85
C GLY A 95 4.85 -7.90 -15.11
N ARG A 96 3.94 -8.42 -15.94
CA ARG A 96 2.61 -7.81 -16.16
C ARG A 96 1.69 -8.06 -14.96
N ARG A 97 0.71 -7.19 -14.76
CA ARG A 97 -0.35 -7.34 -13.75
C ARG A 97 -1.70 -7.47 -14.44
N VAL A 98 -2.43 -8.51 -14.08
CA VAL A 98 -3.73 -8.80 -14.66
C VAL A 98 -4.81 -8.89 -13.60
N LYS A 99 -6.02 -8.45 -13.94
CA LYS A 99 -7.24 -8.73 -13.18
C LYS A 99 -7.92 -9.93 -13.82
N LEU A 100 -8.26 -10.92 -12.98
CA LEU A 100 -9.02 -12.08 -13.42
C LEU A 100 -10.50 -11.93 -13.08
N ALA A 101 -11.36 -12.26 -14.06
CA ALA A 101 -12.77 -12.48 -13.85
C ALA A 101 -13.10 -13.89 -14.36
N ILE A 102 -13.76 -14.69 -13.52
CA ILE A 102 -14.13 -16.08 -13.83
C ILE A 102 -15.65 -16.16 -13.82
N THR A 103 -16.22 -16.66 -14.91
CA THR A 103 -17.67 -16.82 -15.08
C THR A 103 -17.99 -18.25 -15.53
N PRO A 104 -18.90 -18.97 -14.86
CA PRO A 104 -19.29 -20.30 -15.30
C PRO A 104 -20.08 -20.25 -16.64
N LEU A 105 -19.84 -21.22 -17.50
CA LEU A 105 -20.56 -21.39 -18.76
C LEU A 105 -21.78 -22.30 -18.53
N THR A 106 -22.93 -21.72 -18.20
CA THR A 106 -24.19 -22.48 -18.02
C THR A 106 -25.00 -22.44 -19.31
N PRO A 107 -25.58 -23.58 -19.77
CA PRO A 107 -25.71 -24.87 -19.10
C PRO A 107 -24.55 -25.85 -19.30
N GLU A 108 -23.54 -25.50 -20.09
CA GLU A 108 -22.38 -26.35 -20.35
C GLU A 108 -21.40 -26.35 -19.17
N PRO A 109 -20.77 -27.51 -18.84
CA PRO A 109 -19.76 -27.56 -17.82
C PRO A 109 -18.48 -26.88 -18.32
N GLY A 110 -18.10 -25.76 -17.71
CA GLY A 110 -16.89 -25.02 -18.09
C GLY A 110 -16.86 -23.63 -17.45
N GLN A 111 -15.79 -22.90 -17.73
CA GLN A 111 -15.60 -21.55 -17.23
C GLN A 111 -14.99 -20.66 -18.32
N LEU A 112 -15.46 -19.43 -18.36
CA LEU A 112 -14.86 -18.33 -19.09
C LEU A 112 -13.96 -17.53 -18.15
N ILE A 113 -12.70 -17.38 -18.50
CA ILE A 113 -11.72 -16.61 -17.76
C ILE A 113 -11.31 -15.40 -18.58
N VAL A 114 -11.52 -14.21 -18.04
CA VAL A 114 -11.16 -12.95 -18.68
C VAL A 114 -9.97 -12.34 -17.92
N LEU A 115 -8.89 -12.03 -18.65
CA LEU A 115 -7.69 -11.39 -18.13
C LEU A 115 -7.62 -9.96 -18.68
N THR A 116 -7.71 -8.99 -17.79
CA THR A 116 -7.52 -7.57 -18.15
C THR A 116 -6.12 -7.14 -17.74
N ASP A 117 -5.30 -6.72 -18.70
CA ASP A 117 -3.97 -6.16 -18.42
C ASP A 117 -4.12 -4.78 -17.78
N LEU A 118 -3.59 -4.63 -16.57
CA LEU A 118 -3.61 -3.39 -15.79
C LEU A 118 -2.21 -2.79 -15.62
N THR A 119 -1.20 -3.33 -16.31
CA THR A 119 0.20 -2.94 -16.15
C THR A 119 0.42 -1.45 -16.39
N GLU A 120 -0.07 -0.95 -17.51
CA GLU A 120 0.04 0.47 -17.87
C GLU A 120 -0.75 1.37 -16.91
N THR A 121 -1.97 0.98 -16.59
CA THR A 121 -2.83 1.70 -15.63
C THR A 121 -2.14 1.85 -14.27
N ARG A 122 -1.52 0.79 -13.78
CA ARG A 122 -0.76 0.81 -12.52
C ARG A 122 0.49 1.67 -12.60
N LEU A 123 1.20 1.63 -13.71
CA LEU A 123 2.37 2.49 -13.94
C LEU A 123 1.97 3.96 -13.94
N LEU A 124 0.89 4.30 -14.65
CA LEU A 124 0.35 5.66 -14.69
C LEU A 124 -0.12 6.13 -13.31
N GLN A 125 -0.84 5.29 -12.56
CA GLN A 125 -1.24 5.59 -11.18
C GLN A 125 -0.03 5.86 -10.28
N LYS A 126 1.03 5.03 -10.40
CA LYS A 126 2.28 5.21 -9.64
C LYS A 126 2.95 6.54 -10.00
N ASN A 127 3.04 6.87 -11.29
CA ASN A 127 3.63 8.12 -11.76
C ASN A 127 2.80 9.34 -11.33
N LEU A 128 1.47 9.28 -11.43
CA LEU A 128 0.58 10.35 -10.96
C LEU A 128 0.74 10.58 -9.45
N SER A 129 0.77 9.51 -8.66
CA SER A 129 1.00 9.61 -7.21
C SER A 129 2.36 10.23 -6.88
N HIS A 130 3.39 9.90 -7.65
CA HIS A 130 4.72 10.50 -7.50
C HIS A 130 4.71 11.99 -7.87
N LEU A 131 4.10 12.36 -9.00
CA LEU A 131 3.97 13.76 -9.44
C LEU A 131 3.13 14.59 -8.45
N GLN A 132 2.06 14.03 -7.90
CA GLN A 132 1.26 14.70 -6.88
C GLN A 132 2.08 15.01 -5.62
N ARG A 133 2.91 14.06 -5.17
CA ARG A 133 3.83 14.27 -4.03
C ARG A 133 4.87 15.35 -4.34
N LEU A 134 5.48 15.30 -5.53
CA LEU A 134 6.44 16.33 -5.96
C LEU A 134 5.77 17.71 -6.11
N SER A 135 4.55 17.76 -6.62
CA SER A 135 3.78 19.01 -6.73
C SER A 135 3.42 19.58 -5.35
N ALA A 136 3.00 18.72 -4.42
CA ALA A 136 2.77 19.11 -3.03
C ALA A 136 4.07 19.67 -2.40
N LEU A 137 5.19 18.96 -2.58
CA LEU A 137 6.51 19.42 -2.13
C LEU A 137 6.90 20.74 -2.78
N GLY A 138 6.68 20.90 -4.11
CA GLY A 138 7.00 22.13 -4.86
C GLY A 138 6.21 23.35 -4.37
N LYS A 139 4.91 23.22 -4.09
CA LYS A 139 4.10 24.31 -3.52
C LYS A 139 4.59 24.76 -2.14
N MET A 140 5.33 23.90 -1.46
CA MET A 140 5.73 24.07 -0.07
C MET A 140 7.21 24.44 0.11
N VAL A 141 7.98 24.52 -0.98
CA VAL A 141 9.42 24.87 -0.95
C VAL A 141 9.66 26.18 -0.19
N ALA A 142 8.80 27.17 -0.35
CA ALA A 142 8.92 28.44 0.36
C ALA A 142 8.76 28.28 1.89
N THR A 143 7.78 27.48 2.33
CA THR A 143 7.53 27.17 3.74
C THR A 143 8.69 26.37 4.33
N LEU A 144 9.17 25.33 3.60
CA LEU A 144 10.30 24.50 3.99
C LEU A 144 11.58 25.35 4.14
N ALA A 145 11.84 26.24 3.15
CA ALA A 145 12.99 27.12 3.22
C ALA A 145 12.93 28.06 4.45
N HIS A 146 11.75 28.51 4.82
CA HIS A 146 11.54 29.33 6.02
C HIS A 146 11.76 28.51 7.31
N GLN A 147 11.21 27.30 7.36
CA GLN A 147 11.35 26.40 8.51
C GLN A 147 12.80 25.95 8.75
N VAL A 148 13.58 25.70 7.69
CA VAL A 148 15.01 25.38 7.81
C VAL A 148 15.84 26.61 8.20
N ARG A 149 15.48 27.79 7.67
CA ARG A 149 16.23 29.03 7.95
C ARG A 149 16.20 29.41 9.44
N THR A 150 15.07 29.22 10.11
CA THR A 150 14.88 29.64 11.51
C THR A 150 15.85 28.89 12.47
N PRO A 151 15.86 27.53 12.55
CA PRO A 151 16.80 26.83 13.41
C PRO A 151 18.25 27.01 12.96
N LEU A 152 18.52 27.13 11.65
CA LEU A 152 19.85 27.41 11.12
C LEU A 152 20.39 28.77 11.58
N SER A 153 19.56 29.81 11.52
CA SER A 153 19.96 31.15 11.99
C SER A 153 20.22 31.18 13.50
N ALA A 154 19.40 30.43 14.27
CA ALA A 154 19.64 30.26 15.71
C ALA A 154 20.92 29.50 16.00
N ALA A 155 21.21 28.42 15.28
CA ALA A 155 22.45 27.66 15.39
C ALA A 155 23.68 28.53 15.09
N LEU A 156 23.63 29.33 14.00
CA LEU A 156 24.70 30.28 13.65
C LEU A 156 24.92 31.34 14.75
N LEU A 157 23.83 31.83 15.35
CA LEU A 157 23.91 32.79 16.44
C LEU A 157 24.60 32.17 17.67
N TYR A 158 24.24 30.92 18.06
CA TYR A 158 24.90 30.23 19.16
C TYR A 158 26.38 29.93 18.87
N ALA A 159 26.68 29.52 17.64
CA ALA A 159 28.08 29.31 17.20
C ALA A 159 28.88 30.61 17.26
N SER A 160 28.32 31.73 16.81
CA SER A 160 28.96 33.04 16.88
C SER A 160 29.22 33.50 18.33
N ASN A 161 28.26 33.24 19.23
CA ASN A 161 28.45 33.55 20.65
C ASN A 161 29.55 32.67 21.30
N LEU A 162 29.67 31.39 20.88
CA LEU A 162 30.74 30.51 21.35
C LEU A 162 32.15 30.94 20.91
N ALA A 163 32.27 31.65 19.80
CA ALA A 163 33.52 32.21 19.32
C ALA A 163 34.00 33.42 20.13
N SER A 164 33.19 33.98 21.02
CA SER A 164 33.57 35.14 21.85
C SER A 164 34.60 34.73 22.92
N PRO A 165 35.76 35.42 23.01
CA PRO A 165 36.79 35.11 24.00
C PRO A 165 36.38 35.47 25.45
N LYS A 166 35.32 36.26 25.62
CA LYS A 166 34.85 36.73 26.94
C LYS A 166 33.66 35.93 27.51
N ILE A 167 33.32 34.79 26.91
CA ILE A 167 32.20 33.96 27.35
C ILE A 167 32.55 33.20 28.65
N SER A 168 31.66 33.19 29.63
CA SER A 168 31.82 32.36 30.83
C SER A 168 31.59 30.87 30.52
N ASP A 169 32.22 29.99 31.32
CA ASP A 169 32.08 28.53 31.09
C ASP A 169 30.62 28.05 31.17
N SER A 170 29.83 28.59 32.08
CA SER A 170 28.41 28.26 32.19
C SER A 170 27.61 28.73 30.97
N ALA A 171 27.90 29.89 30.40
CA ALA A 171 27.28 30.36 29.16
C ALA A 171 27.75 29.55 27.95
N ARG A 172 29.05 29.13 27.95
CA ARG A 172 29.59 28.23 26.90
C ARG A 172 28.86 26.91 26.86
N GLN A 173 28.70 26.21 27.99
CA GLN A 173 27.96 24.97 28.07
C GLN A 173 26.50 25.14 27.61
N ARG A 174 25.83 26.21 28.05
CA ARG A 174 24.46 26.51 27.67
C ARG A 174 24.30 26.73 26.15
N PHE A 175 25.24 27.49 25.54
CA PHE A 175 25.19 27.74 24.09
C PHE A 175 25.56 26.51 23.26
N GLN A 176 26.48 25.66 23.76
CA GLN A 176 26.78 24.37 23.13
C GLN A 176 25.56 23.47 23.13
N GLY A 177 24.86 23.31 24.26
CA GLY A 177 23.63 22.53 24.33
C GLY A 177 22.58 23.05 23.36
N LYS A 178 22.32 24.37 23.36
CA LYS A 178 21.34 24.97 22.41
C LYS A 178 21.73 24.83 20.94
N LEU A 179 23.04 24.86 20.62
CA LEU A 179 23.51 24.62 19.25
C LEU A 179 23.23 23.20 18.81
N VAL A 180 23.54 22.21 19.66
CA VAL A 180 23.27 20.79 19.39
C VAL A 180 21.77 20.57 19.23
N ASP A 181 20.93 21.14 20.10
CA ASP A 181 19.46 21.02 20.00
C ASP A 181 18.94 21.54 18.63
N ARG A 182 19.44 22.69 18.15
CA ARG A 182 19.02 23.25 16.85
C ARG A 182 19.52 22.43 15.66
N LEU A 183 20.69 21.81 15.75
CA LEU A 183 21.21 20.93 14.70
C LEU A 183 20.42 19.61 14.64
N ASN A 184 20.07 19.03 15.79
CA ASN A 184 19.21 17.84 15.86
C ASN A 184 17.81 18.13 15.31
N GLU A 185 17.24 19.31 15.63
CA GLU A 185 15.96 19.73 15.07
C GLU A 185 16.00 19.81 13.53
N LEU A 186 17.08 20.37 12.97
CA LEU A 186 17.30 20.41 11.51
C LEU A 186 17.43 19.02 10.91
N GLU A 187 18.17 18.13 11.54
CA GLU A 187 18.33 16.75 11.09
C GLU A 187 16.98 16.02 11.04
N HIS A 188 16.18 16.14 12.09
CA HIS A 188 14.83 15.57 12.12
C HIS A 188 13.93 16.13 11.01
N GLN A 189 13.94 17.45 10.79
CA GLN A 189 13.16 18.08 9.73
C GLN A 189 13.57 17.58 8.34
N VAL A 190 14.85 17.45 8.06
CA VAL A 190 15.37 16.93 6.78
C VAL A 190 14.97 15.47 6.60
N ASN A 191 15.09 14.65 7.64
CA ASN A 191 14.70 13.24 7.58
C ASN A 191 13.19 13.06 7.35
N ASP A 192 12.34 13.85 8.00
CA ASP A 192 10.91 13.86 7.77
C ASP A 192 10.56 14.21 6.31
N MET A 193 11.24 15.21 5.74
CA MET A 193 11.08 15.57 4.32
C MET A 193 11.51 14.42 3.39
N LEU A 194 12.61 13.75 3.69
CA LEU A 194 13.10 12.61 2.91
C LEU A 194 12.12 11.42 3.00
N LEU A 195 11.55 11.13 4.16
CA LEU A 195 10.55 10.07 4.34
C LEU A 195 9.27 10.36 3.55
N MET A 196 8.85 11.62 3.45
CA MET A 196 7.71 12.02 2.60
C MET A 196 8.01 11.93 1.11
N ALA A 197 9.25 12.29 0.69
CA ALA A 197 9.65 12.28 -0.72
C ALA A 197 9.90 10.86 -1.25
N LYS A 198 10.48 9.98 -0.41
CA LYS A 198 10.72 8.58 -0.75
C LYS A 198 9.38 7.84 -0.75
N GLY A 199 8.91 7.45 -1.93
CA GLY A 199 7.76 6.55 -2.08
C GLY A 199 8.10 5.11 -1.65
N ARG A 200 7.23 4.16 -2.01
CA ARG A 200 7.28 2.70 -1.76
C ARG A 200 8.59 1.97 -2.18
N GLN A 201 9.64 2.68 -2.56
CA GLN A 201 10.91 2.16 -3.08
C GLN A 201 11.95 1.78 -2.02
N GLN A 202 11.66 1.94 -0.73
CA GLN A 202 12.52 1.36 0.30
C GLN A 202 12.25 -0.15 0.37
N GLU A 203 13.31 -0.92 0.25
CA GLU A 203 13.30 -2.39 0.40
C GLU A 203 12.65 -2.76 1.74
N LEU A 204 11.42 -3.28 1.66
CA LEU A 204 10.70 -3.85 2.80
C LEU A 204 11.15 -5.30 3.01
N ASP A 205 12.44 -5.59 2.82
CA ASP A 205 12.95 -6.96 2.78
C ASP A 205 13.37 -7.49 4.15
N VAL A 206 13.37 -6.61 5.16
CA VAL A 206 13.77 -7.01 6.52
C VAL A 206 12.53 -7.38 7.34
N VAL A 207 12.57 -8.59 7.91
CA VAL A 207 11.59 -9.01 8.90
C VAL A 207 11.97 -8.39 10.24
N VAL A 208 11.08 -7.59 10.81
CA VAL A 208 11.31 -6.81 12.01
C VAL A 208 10.41 -7.31 13.14
N ASN A 209 11.01 -7.48 14.33
CA ASN A 209 10.25 -7.68 15.56
C ASN A 209 9.80 -6.31 16.09
N ILE A 210 8.51 -6.17 16.34
CA ILE A 210 7.95 -4.89 16.80
C ILE A 210 8.48 -4.47 18.18
N GLU A 211 8.85 -5.40 19.02
CA GLU A 211 9.40 -5.13 20.36
C GLU A 211 10.70 -4.32 20.26
N ASP A 212 11.62 -4.71 19.35
CA ASP A 212 12.89 -3.99 19.13
C ASP A 212 12.67 -2.55 18.66
N VAL A 213 11.65 -2.35 17.79
CA VAL A 213 11.23 -1.02 17.31
C VAL A 213 10.72 -0.16 18.47
N ILE A 214 9.84 -0.72 19.30
CA ILE A 214 9.25 0.01 20.43
C ILE A 214 10.30 0.31 21.49
N ASP A 215 11.23 -0.59 21.76
CA ASP A 215 12.34 -0.34 22.69
C ASP A 215 13.21 0.84 22.24
N SER A 216 13.49 0.94 20.93
CA SER A 216 14.17 2.12 20.36
C SER A 216 13.37 3.41 20.57
N VAL A 217 12.04 3.37 20.36
CA VAL A 217 11.14 4.49 20.59
C VAL A 217 11.12 4.90 22.06
N LEU A 218 11.01 3.95 22.97
CA LEU A 218 11.02 4.20 24.42
C LEU A 218 12.32 4.87 24.85
N ASN A 219 13.47 4.36 24.41
CA ASN A 219 14.78 4.93 24.72
C ASN A 219 14.90 6.39 24.24
N ASN A 220 14.36 6.71 23.07
CA ASN A 220 14.38 8.06 22.51
C ASN A 220 13.40 9.02 23.21
N CYS A 221 12.21 8.54 23.57
CA CYS A 221 11.13 9.38 24.11
C CYS A 221 11.14 9.50 25.63
N GLN A 222 11.70 8.53 26.37
CA GLN A 222 11.72 8.51 27.83
C GLN A 222 12.32 9.79 28.45
N PRO A 223 13.47 10.33 27.96
CA PRO A 223 14.03 11.57 28.51
C PRO A 223 13.08 12.76 28.35
N ILE A 224 12.41 12.85 27.19
CA ILE A 224 11.48 13.95 26.87
C ILE A 224 10.23 13.81 27.73
N ALA A 225 9.69 12.60 27.86
CA ALA A 225 8.52 12.29 28.68
C ALA A 225 8.79 12.62 30.17
N ALA A 226 9.95 12.21 30.71
CA ALA A 226 10.35 12.50 32.08
C ALA A 226 10.46 14.01 32.33
N GLN A 227 11.05 14.78 31.41
CA GLN A 227 11.15 16.24 31.51
C GLN A 227 9.77 16.93 31.57
N LYS A 228 8.76 16.34 30.91
CA LYS A 228 7.39 16.86 30.85
C LYS A 228 6.45 16.19 31.87
N SER A 229 6.98 15.35 32.77
CA SER A 229 6.21 14.59 33.76
C SER A 229 5.10 13.73 33.12
N CYS A 230 5.38 13.16 31.95
CA CYS A 230 4.50 12.26 31.22
C CYS A 230 4.92 10.81 31.44
N GLN A 231 3.98 9.96 31.85
CA GLN A 231 4.19 8.52 31.97
C GLN A 231 4.07 7.87 30.60
N LEU A 232 5.06 7.07 30.21
CA LEU A 232 5.09 6.32 28.96
C LEU A 232 5.08 4.82 29.27
N ASP A 233 3.99 4.14 28.95
CA ASP A 233 3.80 2.71 29.20
C ASP A 233 3.78 1.94 27.88
N PHE A 234 4.35 0.72 27.88
CA PHE A 234 4.29 -0.21 26.76
C PHE A 234 3.60 -1.51 27.18
N ILE A 235 2.62 -1.95 26.39
CA ILE A 235 1.87 -3.20 26.58
C ILE A 235 2.02 -4.03 25.32
N ASN A 236 2.84 -5.07 25.38
CA ASN A 236 3.08 -5.97 24.25
C ASN A 236 2.24 -7.24 24.37
N HIS A 237 1.40 -7.47 23.36
CA HIS A 237 0.67 -8.71 23.11
C HIS A 237 0.91 -9.24 21.69
N ALA A 238 1.84 -8.60 20.92
CA ALA A 238 2.21 -9.04 19.60
C ALA A 238 3.26 -10.15 19.67
N THR A 239 3.08 -11.15 18.83
CA THR A 239 3.98 -12.31 18.70
C THR A 239 4.50 -12.49 17.30
N GLN A 240 3.92 -11.77 16.32
CA GLN A 240 4.21 -11.88 14.91
C GLN A 240 5.15 -10.76 14.44
N CYS A 241 5.93 -11.08 13.41
CA CYS A 241 6.81 -10.11 12.76
C CYS A 241 6.14 -9.49 11.53
N ILE A 242 6.62 -8.32 11.14
CA ILE A 242 6.22 -7.63 9.90
C ILE A 242 7.44 -7.37 9.02
N ARG A 243 7.22 -7.17 7.72
CA ARG A 243 8.26 -6.66 6.82
C ARG A 243 8.25 -5.14 6.90
N ALA A 244 9.32 -4.56 7.41
CA ALA A 244 9.38 -3.12 7.64
C ALA A 244 10.80 -2.57 7.52
N ASN A 245 10.90 -1.26 7.32
CA ASN A 245 12.10 -0.49 7.60
C ASN A 245 12.02 -0.02 9.06
N ASP A 246 12.89 -0.57 9.90
CA ASP A 246 12.95 -0.33 11.34
C ASP A 246 13.07 1.18 11.66
N SER A 247 14.01 1.87 11.06
CA SER A 247 14.25 3.28 11.35
C SER A 247 13.08 4.19 10.92
N ALA A 248 12.43 3.87 9.79
CA ALA A 248 11.26 4.62 9.36
C ALA A 248 10.06 4.40 10.31
N LEU A 249 9.85 3.14 10.75
CA LEU A 249 8.76 2.80 11.67
C LEU A 249 8.99 3.41 13.06
N SER A 250 10.22 3.33 13.58
CA SER A 250 10.63 4.01 14.83
C SER A 250 10.40 5.52 14.74
N SER A 251 10.78 6.16 13.63
CA SER A 251 10.55 7.61 13.42
C SER A 251 9.06 7.96 13.41
N ALA A 252 8.23 7.14 12.75
CA ALA A 252 6.79 7.36 12.71
C ALA A 252 6.16 7.27 14.12
N ILE A 253 6.52 6.26 14.90
CA ILE A 253 6.00 6.09 16.27
C ILE A 253 6.54 7.19 17.20
N ASN A 254 7.82 7.58 17.07
CA ASN A 254 8.40 8.73 17.78
C ASN A 254 7.58 10.00 17.52
N ASN A 255 7.21 10.28 16.27
CA ASN A 255 6.39 11.44 15.93
C ASN A 255 5.03 11.44 16.63
N LEU A 256 4.39 10.26 16.78
CA LEU A 256 3.14 10.14 17.52
C LEU A 256 3.32 10.42 19.02
N VAL A 257 4.35 9.79 19.63
CA VAL A 257 4.64 9.96 21.07
C VAL A 257 5.00 11.42 21.40
N VAL A 258 5.87 12.04 20.61
CA VAL A 258 6.25 13.45 20.79
C VAL A 258 5.05 14.37 20.62
N ASN A 259 4.20 14.13 19.62
CA ASN A 259 2.96 14.90 19.45
C ASN A 259 2.03 14.80 20.65
N SER A 260 1.91 13.63 21.25
CA SER A 260 1.12 13.40 22.46
C SER A 260 1.69 14.13 23.68
N ILE A 261 3.02 14.10 23.88
CA ILE A 261 3.70 14.86 24.94
C ILE A 261 3.46 16.35 24.77
N GLU A 262 3.60 16.87 23.54
CA GLU A 262 3.38 18.28 23.22
C GLU A 262 1.90 18.72 23.32
N ALA A 263 0.96 17.77 23.18
CA ALA A 263 -0.48 18.00 23.44
C ALA A 263 -0.81 18.07 24.94
N GLY A 264 0.21 17.94 25.81
CA GLY A 264 0.05 18.03 27.27
C GLY A 264 -0.44 16.72 27.88
N ALA A 265 -0.18 15.57 27.24
CA ALA A 265 -0.49 14.29 27.83
C ALA A 265 0.34 14.04 29.09
N THR A 266 -0.31 13.54 30.14
CA THR A 266 0.34 13.08 31.36
C THR A 266 0.55 11.56 31.36
N LYS A 267 -0.14 10.87 30.43
CA LYS A 267 0.01 9.42 30.23
C LYS A 267 -0.13 9.08 28.75
N ILE A 268 0.82 8.26 28.27
CA ILE A 268 0.81 7.69 26.91
C ILE A 268 0.96 6.19 27.06
N VAL A 269 0.15 5.43 26.34
CA VAL A 269 0.23 3.97 26.30
C VAL A 269 0.41 3.52 24.87
N ILE A 270 1.51 2.81 24.60
CA ILE A 270 1.72 2.11 23.34
C ILE A 270 1.24 0.67 23.55
N LYS A 271 0.31 0.19 22.71
CA LYS A 271 -0.17 -1.20 22.73
C LYS A 271 0.14 -1.86 21.41
N THR A 272 0.66 -3.08 21.47
CA THR A 272 0.85 -3.92 20.29
C THR A 272 0.12 -5.24 20.44
N TYR A 273 -0.55 -5.70 19.38
CA TYR A 273 -1.27 -6.97 19.37
C TYR A 273 -1.48 -7.48 17.95
N ASP A 274 -1.64 -8.79 17.81
CA ASP A 274 -1.87 -9.44 16.53
C ASP A 274 -3.34 -9.78 16.33
N THR A 275 -3.77 -9.73 15.09
CA THR A 275 -4.98 -10.40 14.59
C THR A 275 -4.58 -11.48 13.59
N ALA A 276 -5.51 -12.27 13.08
CA ALA A 276 -5.22 -13.33 12.10
C ALA A 276 -4.49 -12.84 10.83
N THR A 277 -4.59 -11.56 10.48
CA THR A 277 -4.06 -11.00 9.21
C THR A 277 -3.14 -9.80 9.38
N ALA A 278 -3.05 -9.23 10.58
CA ALA A 278 -2.35 -7.97 10.78
C ALA A 278 -1.79 -7.81 12.19
N LEU A 279 -0.67 -7.07 12.28
CA LEU A 279 -0.14 -6.49 13.49
C LEU A 279 -0.78 -5.11 13.70
N HIS A 280 -1.16 -4.80 14.93
CA HIS A 280 -1.71 -3.52 15.35
C HIS A 280 -0.76 -2.83 16.33
N ILE A 281 -0.62 -1.51 16.18
CA ILE A 281 0.12 -0.64 17.08
C ILE A 281 -0.78 0.54 17.41
N ASP A 282 -1.22 0.65 18.64
CA ASP A 282 -2.07 1.74 19.11
C ASP A 282 -1.25 2.66 20.03
N VAL A 283 -1.14 3.94 19.66
CA VAL A 283 -0.57 4.99 20.51
C VAL A 283 -1.74 5.79 21.07
N ILE A 284 -1.95 5.70 22.39
CA ILE A 284 -3.09 6.27 23.10
C ILE A 284 -2.58 7.30 24.10
N ASP A 285 -3.09 8.51 24.05
CA ASP A 285 -2.77 9.59 24.97
C ASP A 285 -4.01 10.13 25.69
N ASN A 286 -3.80 10.80 26.81
CA ASN A 286 -4.81 11.53 27.58
C ASN A 286 -4.63 13.05 27.48
N GLY A 287 -4.07 13.55 26.39
CA GLY A 287 -3.86 14.97 26.17
C GLY A 287 -5.17 15.76 25.95
N LYS A 288 -5.03 17.00 25.47
CA LYS A 288 -6.19 17.91 25.26
C LYS A 288 -7.19 17.43 24.19
N GLY A 289 -6.79 16.48 23.34
CA GLY A 289 -7.60 16.02 22.20
C GLY A 289 -7.77 17.10 21.13
N LEU A 290 -8.58 16.79 20.13
CA LEU A 290 -8.92 17.67 19.00
C LEU A 290 -10.41 17.61 18.73
N ASP A 291 -10.97 18.70 18.21
CA ASP A 291 -12.33 18.73 17.69
C ASP A 291 -12.43 18.01 16.31
N SER A 292 -13.66 17.77 15.86
CA SER A 292 -13.91 17.03 14.62
C SER A 292 -13.33 17.72 13.39
N ASP A 293 -13.35 19.06 13.34
CA ASP A 293 -12.91 19.82 12.18
C ASP A 293 -11.38 19.81 12.09
N MET A 294 -10.70 19.88 13.24
CA MET A 294 -9.25 19.77 13.31
C MET A 294 -8.73 18.37 13.01
N GLN A 295 -9.49 17.28 13.32
CA GLN A 295 -9.03 15.91 13.09
C GLN A 295 -8.71 15.61 11.61
N GLN A 296 -9.42 16.23 10.66
CA GLN A 296 -9.12 16.09 9.24
C GLN A 296 -7.92 16.96 8.83
N GLN A 297 -7.87 18.19 9.33
CA GLN A 297 -6.82 19.14 8.97
C GLN A 297 -5.43 18.73 9.49
N VAL A 298 -5.35 18.13 10.68
CA VAL A 298 -4.03 17.71 11.24
C VAL A 298 -3.35 16.61 10.48
N LEU A 299 -4.06 15.90 9.58
CA LEU A 299 -3.51 14.92 8.67
C LEU A 299 -2.96 15.55 7.38
N GLU A 300 -3.31 16.81 7.11
CA GLU A 300 -2.78 17.55 5.96
C GLU A 300 -1.33 17.96 6.24
N PRO A 301 -0.40 17.75 5.29
CA PRO A 301 0.98 18.17 5.45
C PRO A 301 1.07 19.68 5.72
N PHE A 302 1.92 20.08 6.66
CA PHE A 302 2.21 21.47 7.10
C PHE A 302 1.08 22.15 7.89
N PHE A 303 -0.02 21.47 8.12
CA PHE A 303 -0.99 21.99 9.08
C PHE A 303 -0.47 21.84 10.50
N THR A 304 -0.38 22.94 11.22
CA THR A 304 0.07 22.97 12.61
C THR A 304 -0.65 24.03 13.41
N THR A 305 -1.01 23.71 14.63
CA THR A 305 -1.50 24.66 15.63
C THR A 305 -0.39 25.20 16.54
N LYS A 306 0.85 24.72 16.35
CA LYS A 306 2.01 25.02 17.18
C LYS A 306 2.87 26.11 16.52
N ALA A 307 3.31 27.09 17.29
CA ALA A 307 4.12 28.22 16.78
C ALA A 307 5.46 27.78 16.15
N GLN A 308 6.02 26.65 16.60
CA GLN A 308 7.29 26.09 16.10
C GLN A 308 7.12 24.69 15.49
N GLY A 309 5.89 24.27 15.23
CA GLY A 309 5.62 22.97 14.62
C GLY A 309 5.82 23.01 13.11
N THR A 310 6.38 21.94 12.54
CA THR A 310 6.53 21.78 11.08
C THR A 310 5.24 21.39 10.40
N GLY A 311 4.29 20.78 11.13
CA GLY A 311 3.06 20.20 10.57
C GLY A 311 3.33 18.97 9.69
N LEU A 312 4.55 18.38 9.76
CA LEU A 312 4.92 17.20 8.95
C LEU A 312 4.73 15.89 9.70
N GLY A 313 4.78 15.88 11.03
CA GLY A 313 4.86 14.67 11.82
C GLY A 313 3.78 13.64 11.50
N LEU A 314 2.49 14.01 11.49
CA LEU A 314 1.39 13.09 11.17
C LEU A 314 1.37 12.66 9.69
N ALA A 315 1.76 13.56 8.78
CA ALA A 315 1.88 13.26 7.36
C ALA A 315 3.02 12.24 7.10
N VAL A 316 4.14 12.35 7.84
CA VAL A 316 5.23 11.35 7.84
C VAL A 316 4.72 10.01 8.34
N VAL A 317 3.99 9.97 9.45
CA VAL A 317 3.38 8.71 9.97
C VAL A 317 2.52 8.07 8.89
N GLN A 318 1.61 8.83 8.28
CA GLN A 318 0.74 8.32 7.23
C GLN A 318 1.53 7.81 6.02
N SER A 319 2.58 8.52 5.60
CA SER A 319 3.46 8.11 4.50
C SER A 319 4.18 6.80 4.82
N VAL A 320 4.75 6.68 6.01
CA VAL A 320 5.43 5.46 6.46
C VAL A 320 4.47 4.29 6.51
N VAL A 321 3.30 4.45 7.14
CA VAL A 321 2.28 3.38 7.21
C VAL A 321 1.84 2.93 5.82
N ASN A 322 1.54 3.85 4.91
CA ASN A 322 1.15 3.54 3.54
C ASN A 322 2.27 2.84 2.75
N ASN A 323 3.53 3.24 2.94
CA ASN A 323 4.68 2.62 2.28
C ASN A 323 4.88 1.17 2.73
N HIS A 324 4.49 0.84 3.96
CA HIS A 324 4.51 -0.53 4.53
C HIS A 324 3.22 -1.33 4.23
N GLY A 325 2.35 -0.83 3.35
CA GLY A 325 1.09 -1.51 3.03
C GLY A 325 0.08 -1.52 4.17
N GLY A 326 0.31 -0.67 5.18
CA GLY A 326 -0.53 -0.53 6.36
C GLY A 326 -1.67 0.46 6.18
N MET A 327 -2.43 0.63 7.26
CA MET A 327 -3.52 1.59 7.37
C MET A 327 -3.41 2.32 8.71
N MET A 328 -3.66 3.63 8.71
CA MET A 328 -3.71 4.46 9.92
C MET A 328 -5.14 4.93 10.16
N GLN A 329 -5.60 4.80 11.38
CA GLN A 329 -6.82 5.43 11.90
C GLN A 329 -6.44 6.40 13.01
N PHE A 330 -6.96 7.62 12.95
CA PHE A 330 -6.69 8.66 13.94
C PHE A 330 -8.01 9.18 14.51
N SER A 331 -8.19 9.07 15.81
CA SER A 331 -9.39 9.51 16.50
C SER A 331 -9.05 10.31 17.76
N CYS A 332 -9.69 11.45 17.93
CA CYS A 332 -9.50 12.32 19.09
C CYS A 332 -10.83 12.74 19.69
N HIS A 333 -10.82 13.02 20.97
CA HIS A 333 -11.95 13.59 21.69
C HIS A 333 -11.44 14.74 22.57
N VAL A 334 -12.07 15.89 22.48
CA VAL A 334 -11.69 17.06 23.29
C VAL A 334 -11.71 16.71 24.78
N GLY A 335 -10.59 16.99 25.46
CA GLY A 335 -10.41 16.69 26.90
C GLY A 335 -10.24 15.21 27.27
N LYS A 336 -10.19 14.29 26.27
CA LYS A 336 -10.01 12.86 26.53
C LYS A 336 -8.74 12.29 25.86
N GLY A 337 -8.06 13.09 25.03
CA GLY A 337 -6.87 12.70 24.29
C GLY A 337 -7.14 12.17 22.90
N CYS A 338 -6.11 11.52 22.34
CA CYS A 338 -6.12 10.96 20.99
C CYS A 338 -5.70 9.48 20.98
N THR A 339 -6.11 8.79 19.95
CA THR A 339 -5.66 7.42 19.63
C THR A 339 -5.24 7.37 18.17
N ALA A 340 -4.00 7.01 17.92
CA ALA A 340 -3.48 6.68 16.61
C ALA A 340 -3.34 5.15 16.51
N ALA A 341 -4.19 4.50 15.74
CA ALA A 341 -4.18 3.06 15.50
C ALA A 341 -3.54 2.78 14.14
N LEU A 342 -2.40 2.08 14.15
CA LEU A 342 -1.65 1.66 12.98
C LEU A 342 -1.86 0.16 12.79
N LYS A 343 -2.12 -0.24 11.54
CA LYS A 343 -2.33 -1.64 11.15
C LYS A 343 -1.36 -2.00 10.04
N PHE A 344 -0.62 -3.09 10.20
CA PHE A 344 0.36 -3.59 9.23
C PHE A 344 0.06 -5.04 8.85
N PRO A 345 0.24 -5.45 7.58
CA PRO A 345 0.13 -6.85 7.18
C PRO A 345 1.24 -7.66 7.83
N LEU A 346 0.92 -8.88 8.28
CA LEU A 346 1.91 -9.81 8.84
C LEU A 346 2.89 -10.28 7.76
N ALA A 347 4.15 -10.49 8.14
CA ALA A 347 5.10 -11.20 7.29
C ALA A 347 4.59 -12.64 7.11
N LYS A 348 4.28 -13.06 5.88
CA LYS A 348 3.95 -14.46 5.62
C LYS A 348 5.13 -15.32 6.06
N SER A 349 4.90 -16.25 6.98
CA SER A 349 5.88 -17.29 7.33
C SER A 349 6.22 -18.03 6.05
N GLN A 350 7.44 -17.87 5.54
CA GLN A 350 8.00 -18.88 4.64
C GLN A 350 8.16 -20.14 5.51
N VAL A 351 7.25 -21.09 5.36
CA VAL A 351 7.48 -22.46 5.80
C VAL A 351 8.68 -22.93 5.00
N ILE A 352 9.86 -22.86 5.60
CA ILE A 352 11.04 -23.59 5.13
C ILE A 352 10.65 -25.06 5.30
N THR A 353 10.15 -25.67 4.24
CA THR A 353 10.12 -27.11 4.13
C THR A 353 11.58 -27.54 3.99
N ASP A 354 12.24 -27.76 5.13
CA ASP A 354 13.44 -28.58 5.19
C ASP A 354 13.05 -29.96 4.66
N THR A 355 13.26 -30.12 3.38
CA THR A 355 13.27 -31.45 2.77
C THR A 355 14.52 -32.15 3.36
N VAL A 356 14.30 -32.87 4.45
CA VAL A 356 15.25 -33.87 4.92
C VAL A 356 15.38 -34.89 3.79
N VAL A 357 16.43 -34.73 3.00
CA VAL A 357 16.94 -35.81 2.16
C VAL A 357 17.59 -36.79 3.13
N GLY A 358 16.83 -37.77 3.55
CA GLY A 358 17.30 -38.94 4.27
C GLY A 358 17.94 -39.93 3.28
N ALA A 359 19.07 -40.37 3.65
CA ALA A 359 19.96 -41.35 3.03
C ALA A 359 19.30 -42.64 2.46
#